data_71c76c3be8c91b65418260129323f7ae
#
_entry.id   71c76c3be8c91b65418260129323f7ae
#
_cell.length_a   1.000
_cell.length_b   1.000
_cell.length_c   1.000
_cell.angle_alpha   90.00
_cell.angle_beta   90.00
_cell.angle_gamma   90.00
#
_symmetry.space_group_name_H-M   'P 1'
#
loop_
_entity.id
_entity.type
_entity.pdbx_description
1 polymer ?
#
loop_
_entity_poly.entity_id
_entity_poly.type
_entity_poly.pdbx_seq_one_letter_code
_entity_poly.pdbx_strand_id
1 'polypeptide(L)' 'MTNLDIETFWAVVQHGTMTAAAEALYITQPTLSMRIRALEERVGTPLFIRGKGQRRIRLTAAGQKFLTLARRW' A
#
# COMPACT_ATOMS: atom_id res chain seq x y z
N MET A 1 13.16 5.84 -3.18
CA MET A 1 11.77 5.43 -3.42
C MET A 1 11.42 5.65 -4.88
N THR A 2 10.71 4.72 -5.49
CA THR A 2 10.41 4.78 -6.92
C THR A 2 8.97 5.24 -7.17
N ASN A 3 8.68 5.64 -8.41
CA ASN A 3 7.30 5.93 -8.82
C ASN A 3 6.39 4.73 -8.62
N LEU A 4 6.92 3.52 -8.83
CA LEU A 4 6.14 2.29 -8.62
C LEU A 4 5.73 2.14 -7.16
N ASP A 5 6.62 2.48 -6.23
CA ASP A 5 6.31 2.42 -4.80
C ASP A 5 5.17 3.38 -4.46
N ILE A 6 5.23 4.60 -4.98
CA ILE A 6 4.21 5.62 -4.74
C ILE A 6 2.87 5.21 -5.35
N GLU A 7 2.88 4.70 -6.58
CA GLU A 7 1.67 4.21 -7.25
C GLU A 7 1.01 3.08 -6.45
N THR A 8 1.82 2.14 -5.99
CA THR A 8 1.34 1.00 -5.20
C THR A 8 0.68 1.49 -3.91
N PHE A 9 1.36 2.37 -3.20
CA PHE A 9 0.84 2.92 -1.95
C PHE A 9 -0.49 3.64 -2.17
N TRP A 10 -0.54 4.53 -3.16
CA TRP A 10 -1.75 5.30 -3.47
C TRP A 10 -2.91 4.42 -3.88
N ALA A 11 -2.67 3.39 -4.69
CA ALA A 11 -3.75 2.50 -5.11
C ALA A 11 -4.41 1.84 -3.90
N VAL A 12 -3.61 1.37 -2.94
CA VAL A 12 -4.16 0.74 -1.73
C VAL A 12 -4.91 1.76 -0.88
N VAL A 13 -4.37 2.96 -0.72
CA VAL A 13 -5.01 4.02 0.05
C VAL A 13 -6.35 4.41 -0.57
N GLN A 14 -6.37 4.65 -1.88
CA GLN A 14 -7.57 5.11 -2.58
C GLN A 14 -8.66 4.06 -2.65
N HIS A 15 -8.29 2.82 -2.94
CA HIS A 15 -9.27 1.76 -3.16
C HIS A 15 -9.65 1.01 -1.89
N GLY A 16 -8.79 1.05 -0.88
CA GLY A 16 -9.09 0.54 0.45
C GLY A 16 -9.11 -0.97 0.61
N THR A 17 -9.02 -1.74 -0.48
CA THR A 17 -8.95 -3.20 -0.41
C THR A 17 -7.87 -3.69 -1.39
N MET A 18 -7.32 -4.88 -1.09
CA MET A 18 -6.31 -5.47 -1.96
C MET A 18 -6.89 -5.80 -3.34
N THR A 19 -8.11 -6.33 -3.37
CA THR A 19 -8.76 -6.69 -4.62
C THR A 19 -8.94 -5.48 -5.52
N ALA A 20 -9.53 -4.41 -4.99
CA ALA A 20 -9.79 -3.21 -5.78
C ALA A 20 -8.51 -2.52 -6.23
N ALA A 21 -7.50 -2.48 -5.34
CA ALA A 21 -6.21 -1.88 -5.68
C ALA A 21 -5.50 -2.66 -6.79
N ALA A 22 -5.51 -4.00 -6.70
CA ALA A 22 -4.89 -4.84 -7.73
C ALA A 22 -5.59 -4.65 -9.08
N GLU A 23 -6.92 -4.61 -9.08
CA GLU A 23 -7.68 -4.36 -10.31
C GLU A 23 -7.34 -3.00 -10.91
N ALA A 24 -7.26 -1.98 -10.10
CA ALA A 24 -6.92 -0.63 -10.57
C ALA A 24 -5.53 -0.57 -11.20
N LEU A 25 -4.61 -1.39 -10.72
CA LEU A 25 -3.23 -1.45 -11.23
C LEU A 25 -3.05 -2.48 -12.34
N TYR A 26 -4.11 -3.22 -12.69
CA TYR A 26 -4.06 -4.29 -13.70
C TYR A 26 -3.05 -5.38 -13.34
N ILE A 27 -2.99 -5.74 -12.07
CA ILE A 27 -2.11 -6.79 -11.56
C ILE A 27 -2.91 -7.76 -10.68
N THR A 28 -2.31 -8.89 -10.36
CA THR A 28 -2.92 -9.85 -9.45
C THR A 28 -2.71 -9.43 -7.99
N GLN A 29 -3.55 -9.95 -7.08
CA GLN A 29 -3.36 -9.69 -5.65
C GLN A 29 -2.01 -10.17 -5.12
N PRO A 30 -1.54 -11.39 -5.49
CA PRO A 30 -0.20 -11.80 -5.05
C PRO A 30 0.91 -10.86 -5.48
N THR A 31 0.82 -10.32 -6.69
CA THR A 31 1.80 -9.34 -7.18
C THR A 31 1.71 -8.05 -6.36
N LEU A 32 0.50 -7.59 -6.07
CA LEU A 32 0.31 -6.41 -5.24
C LEU A 32 0.88 -6.63 -3.83
N SER A 33 0.59 -7.78 -3.23
CA SER A 33 1.13 -8.13 -1.90
C SER A 33 2.65 -8.10 -1.88
N MET A 34 3.29 -8.64 -2.93
CA MET A 34 4.74 -8.59 -3.06
C MET A 34 5.28 -7.17 -3.13
N ARG A 35 4.61 -6.32 -3.91
CA ARG A 35 5.02 -4.91 -4.06
C ARG A 35 4.91 -4.16 -2.75
N ILE A 36 3.82 -4.38 -2.01
CA ILE A 36 3.62 -3.75 -0.71
C ILE A 36 4.69 -4.21 0.28
N ARG A 37 4.96 -5.51 0.31
CA ARG A 37 5.97 -6.05 1.20
C ARG A 37 7.35 -5.49 0.91
N ALA A 38 7.70 -5.39 -0.38
CA ALA A 38 8.97 -4.82 -0.80
C ALA A 38 9.07 -3.34 -0.40
N LEU A 39 7.99 -2.60 -0.55
CA LEU A 39 7.93 -1.20 -0.13
C LEU A 39 8.13 -1.08 1.38
N GLU A 40 7.42 -1.89 2.16
CA GLU A 40 7.55 -1.86 3.61
C GLU A 40 8.96 -2.24 4.08
N GLU A 41 9.61 -3.17 3.39
CA GLU A 41 11.00 -3.52 3.68
C GLU A 41 11.95 -2.36 3.41
N ARG A 42 11.73 -1.63 2.32
CA ARG A 42 12.56 -0.47 2.00
C ARG A 42 12.38 0.66 3.01
N VAL A 43 11.15 0.86 3.47
CA VAL A 43 10.86 1.86 4.50
C VAL A 43 11.33 1.40 5.88
N GLY A 44 11.33 0.09 6.11
CA GLY A 44 11.80 -0.51 7.35
C GLY A 44 10.71 -0.72 8.40
N THR A 45 9.45 -0.55 8.02
CA THR A 45 8.33 -0.72 8.95
C THR A 45 7.04 -0.98 8.15
N PRO A 46 6.06 -1.69 8.74
CA PRO A 46 4.76 -1.85 8.09
C PRO A 46 4.06 -0.51 7.90
N LEU A 47 3.45 -0.34 6.75
CA LEU A 47 2.68 0.85 6.40
C LEU A 47 1.18 0.61 6.49
N PHE A 48 0.76 -0.66 6.37
CA PHE A 48 -0.63 -1.04 6.36
C PHE A 48 -0.95 -2.06 7.44
N ILE A 49 -2.16 -1.96 8.00
CA ILE A 49 -2.70 -2.93 8.94
C ILE A 49 -3.66 -3.82 8.17
N ARG A 50 -3.38 -5.13 8.16
CA ARG A 50 -4.22 -6.13 7.51
C ARG A 50 -4.74 -7.08 8.59
N GLY A 51 -5.91 -6.79 9.10
CA GLY A 51 -6.51 -7.60 10.13
C GLY A 51 -7.31 -8.75 9.55
N LYS A 52 -7.34 -9.85 10.28
CA LYS A 52 -8.18 -10.99 9.93
C LYS A 52 -9.64 -10.55 9.99
N GLY A 53 -10.37 -10.77 8.90
CA GLY A 53 -11.77 -10.38 8.82
C GLY A 53 -12.03 -8.92 8.49
N GLN A 54 -11.00 -8.12 8.29
CA GLN A 54 -11.15 -6.74 7.88
C GLN A 54 -11.16 -6.63 6.37
N ARG A 55 -12.19 -6.00 5.85
CA ARG A 55 -12.29 -5.75 4.41
C ARG A 55 -11.36 -4.65 3.96
N ARG A 56 -11.33 -3.56 4.73
CA ARG A 56 -10.55 -2.37 4.35
C ARG A 56 -9.20 -2.40 5.04
N ILE A 57 -8.19 -2.03 4.28
CA ILE A 57 -6.84 -1.88 4.77
C ILE A 57 -6.72 -0.52 5.44
N ARG A 58 -6.10 -0.49 6.62
CA ARG A 58 -5.85 0.75 7.35
C ARG A 58 -4.37 1.08 7.33
N LEU A 59 -4.05 2.34 7.56
CA LEU A 59 -2.67 2.78 7.68
C LEU A 59 -2.17 2.64 9.11
N THR A 60 -0.90 2.23 9.25
CA THR A 60 -0.20 2.31 10.53
C THR A 60 0.17 3.77 10.78
N ALA A 61 0.73 4.08 11.97
CA ALA A 61 1.27 5.42 12.22
C ALA A 61 2.35 5.77 11.20
N ALA A 62 3.21 4.79 10.86
CA ALA A 62 4.23 4.97 9.82
C ALA A 62 3.59 5.20 8.46
N GLY A 63 2.49 4.50 8.16
CA GLY A 63 1.74 4.71 6.92
C GLY A 63 1.17 6.11 6.81
N GLN A 64 0.69 6.68 7.90
CA GLN A 64 0.20 8.06 7.92
C GLN A 64 1.31 9.05 7.59
N LYS A 65 2.50 8.84 8.15
CA LYS A 65 3.65 9.67 7.84
C LYS A 65 4.07 9.53 6.39
N PHE A 66 4.05 8.31 5.88
CA PHE A 66 4.38 8.03 4.50
C PHE A 66 3.37 8.71 3.55
N LEU A 67 2.10 8.74 3.92
CA LEU A 67 1.06 9.41 3.14
C LEU A 67 1.41 10.89 2.95
N THR A 68 1.87 11.55 4.00
CA THR A 68 2.29 12.95 3.93
C THR A 68 3.45 13.13 2.95
N LEU A 69 4.43 12.23 3.00
CA LEU A 69 5.57 12.27 2.07
C LEU A 69 5.12 11.99 0.64
N ALA A 70 4.24 11.03 0.45
CA ALA A 70 3.75 10.65 -0.87
C ALA A 70 2.99 11.80 -1.55
N ARG A 71 2.30 12.62 -0.79
CA ARG A 71 1.59 13.79 -1.32
C ARG A 71 2.51 14.83 -1.93
N ARG A 72 3.77 14.85 -1.51
CA ARG A 72 4.78 15.79 -2.02
C ARG A 72 5.56 15.21 -3.20
N TRP A 73 5.37 13.94 -3.47
CA TRP A 73 6.04 13.27 -4.57
C TRP A 73 5.48 13.71 -5.93
#